data_4df19b60745908d74ad0b4d8b59574f5
#
_entry.id   4df19b60745908d74ad0b4d8b59574f5
#
_cell.length_a   1.000
_cell.length_b   1.000
_cell.length_c   1.000
_cell.angle_alpha   90.00
_cell.angle_beta   90.00
_cell.angle_gamma   90.00
#
_symmetry.space_group_name_H-M   'P 1'
#
loop_
_entity.id
_entity.type
_entity.pdbx_description
1 polymer ?
#
loop_
_entity_poly.entity_id
_entity_poly.type
_entity_poly.pdbx_seq_one_letter_code
_entity_poly.pdbx_strand_id
1 'polypeptide(L)'
;LIHNGIITNCEELWINGRKRKQKIDSEIIAVIFSEALQAGKTFEEASKCVFNECEGVVSAAIYAPNLAKLILLSNNGSLYVGTKDTKIAFSSEEWPLTDTDFHDINQIKGSRVFDILSSSNINEHQVLKRTRHTLVPEVPAFLKNSPESKKLVYDEPKLKRCTKCILPSTMPFIYFDDKGVCNYCNNYVLRNKPKPLEQLIDLVEPYKRKNHVDCIVPFSGGRDSCMALHLIQKELKMKSVAYTYDWGMVTDLGRRNISRFCASLGVENIIVAANIEKKRKWIKLNLEAWLKKPHLGMVSLLTAGDKHFFRYVEQVKKQTGVSLNIWGINPLEVTHFKAGFLGMPPSFEETKVYSGGFMNQLRYQKKRFTEYVRNPSYINSSMYDTLSGEYWRSIAKKEDYFHMFDYYTWNEEEIDGILEEYNWEKASDTPTSW
;
A
#
# COMPACT_ATOMS: atom_id res chain seq x y z
N LEU A 1 10.18 -24.86 12.80
CA LEU A 1 11.26 -23.91 12.54
C LEU A 1 10.73 -22.48 12.65
N ILE A 2 11.51 -21.60 13.24
CA ILE A 2 11.31 -20.13 13.24
C ILE A 2 12.57 -19.56 12.57
N HIS A 3 12.41 -18.60 11.65
CA HIS A 3 13.48 -17.96 10.92
C HIS A 3 13.29 -16.44 10.87
N ASN A 4 14.34 -15.72 11.16
CA ASN A 4 14.45 -14.27 11.02
C ASN A 4 15.58 -13.96 10.04
N GLY A 5 15.22 -13.73 8.78
CA GLY A 5 16.18 -13.53 7.70
C GLY A 5 15.54 -13.70 6.33
N ILE A 6 16.39 -13.71 5.31
CA ILE A 6 16.00 -13.92 3.90
C ILE A 6 17.04 -14.81 3.25
N ILE A 7 16.61 -15.88 2.58
CA ILE A 7 17.46 -16.74 1.76
C ILE A 7 17.36 -16.28 0.31
N THR A 8 18.42 -15.67 -0.18
CA THR A 8 18.42 -15.01 -1.50
C THR A 8 18.48 -15.98 -2.67
N ASN A 9 19.11 -17.15 -2.50
CA ASN A 9 19.20 -18.20 -3.51
C ASN A 9 18.13 -19.30 -3.33
N CYS A 10 17.04 -19.03 -2.61
CA CYS A 10 16.03 -20.00 -2.23
C CYS A 10 15.48 -20.78 -3.44
N GLU A 11 15.16 -20.10 -4.54
CA GLU A 11 14.56 -20.74 -5.72
C GLU A 11 15.55 -21.71 -6.40
N GLU A 12 16.83 -21.42 -6.41
CA GLU A 12 17.89 -22.26 -6.98
C GLU A 12 18.05 -23.56 -6.20
N LEU A 13 17.90 -23.50 -4.87
CA LEU A 13 18.05 -24.64 -3.98
C LEU A 13 16.93 -25.68 -4.14
N TRP A 14 15.80 -25.32 -4.74
CA TRP A 14 14.69 -26.24 -5.05
C TRP A 14 14.88 -27.01 -6.36
N ILE A 15 15.75 -26.57 -7.25
CA ILE A 15 15.94 -27.18 -8.60
C ILE A 15 16.53 -28.60 -8.51
N ASN A 16 17.23 -28.94 -7.44
CA ASN A 16 17.96 -30.20 -7.26
C ASN A 16 17.07 -31.37 -6.79
N GLY A 17 15.79 -31.39 -7.15
CA GLY A 17 14.88 -32.51 -6.85
C GLY A 17 14.26 -32.47 -5.44
N ARG A 18 14.52 -31.42 -4.65
CA ARG A 18 13.88 -31.18 -3.35
C ARG A 18 12.39 -30.86 -3.55
N LYS A 19 11.53 -31.40 -2.70
CA LYS A 19 10.08 -31.17 -2.77
C LYS A 19 9.68 -30.01 -1.87
N ARG A 20 9.22 -28.93 -2.47
CA ARG A 20 8.68 -27.75 -1.79
C ARG A 20 7.23 -28.02 -1.35
N LYS A 21 6.88 -27.71 -0.10
CA LYS A 21 5.52 -27.82 0.45
C LYS A 21 4.90 -26.44 0.70
N GLN A 22 5.72 -25.45 1.03
CA GLN A 22 5.29 -24.09 1.36
C GLN A 22 5.94 -23.06 0.42
N LYS A 23 5.33 -21.89 0.30
CA LYS A 23 5.87 -20.78 -0.51
C LYS A 23 6.72 -19.80 0.32
N ILE A 24 7.47 -20.31 1.30
CA ILE A 24 8.35 -19.52 2.16
C ILE A 24 9.80 -19.98 1.99
N ASP A 25 10.74 -19.04 2.02
CA ASP A 25 12.18 -19.31 1.92
C ASP A 25 12.72 -20.12 3.10
N SER A 26 12.16 -19.94 4.27
CA SER A 26 12.56 -20.61 5.50
C SER A 26 12.42 -22.15 5.43
N GLU A 27 11.56 -22.68 4.58
CA GLU A 27 11.37 -24.12 4.44
C GLU A 27 12.66 -24.82 3.98
N ILE A 28 13.46 -24.18 3.12
CA ILE A 28 14.69 -24.77 2.58
C ILE A 28 15.71 -25.03 3.70
N ILE A 29 15.77 -24.20 4.74
CA ILE A 29 16.62 -24.42 5.91
C ILE A 29 16.28 -25.75 6.57
N ALA A 30 14.99 -26.03 6.79
CA ALA A 30 14.53 -27.26 7.41
C ALA A 30 14.81 -28.48 6.54
N VAL A 31 14.67 -28.33 5.21
CA VAL A 31 14.93 -29.43 4.25
C VAL A 31 16.41 -29.76 4.24
N ILE A 32 17.31 -28.80 4.04
CA ILE A 32 18.78 -29.04 4.04
C ILE A 32 19.22 -29.65 5.36
N PHE A 33 18.74 -29.09 6.49
CA PHE A 33 19.07 -29.60 7.81
C PHE A 33 18.62 -31.04 8.02
N SER A 34 17.40 -31.37 7.59
CA SER A 34 16.81 -32.71 7.66
C SER A 34 17.56 -33.73 6.79
N GLU A 35 17.90 -33.35 5.56
CA GLU A 35 18.69 -34.18 4.63
C GLU A 35 20.07 -34.52 5.21
N ALA A 36 20.72 -33.52 5.82
CA ALA A 36 22.01 -33.73 6.44
C ALA A 36 21.94 -34.71 7.62
N LEU A 37 20.90 -34.61 8.47
CA LEU A 37 20.68 -35.58 9.56
C LEU A 37 20.36 -36.97 9.04
N GLN A 38 19.56 -37.10 7.99
CA GLN A 38 19.26 -38.39 7.35
C GLN A 38 20.52 -39.06 6.72
N ALA A 39 21.48 -38.22 6.30
CA ALA A 39 22.78 -38.68 5.84
C ALA A 39 23.77 -39.04 6.99
N GLY A 40 23.29 -39.04 8.24
CA GLY A 40 24.07 -39.42 9.40
C GLY A 40 24.99 -38.35 9.95
N LYS A 41 24.83 -37.09 9.51
CA LYS A 41 25.63 -35.96 10.04
C LYS A 41 25.17 -35.54 11.44
N THR A 42 26.06 -34.96 12.20
CA THR A 42 25.76 -34.35 13.51
C THR A 42 24.91 -33.05 13.33
N PHE A 43 24.31 -32.54 14.41
CA PHE A 43 23.58 -31.29 14.38
C PHE A 43 24.42 -30.09 13.96
N GLU A 44 25.69 -30.07 14.39
CA GLU A 44 26.66 -29.03 14.02
C GLU A 44 27.04 -29.13 12.54
N GLU A 45 27.21 -30.33 11.99
CA GLU A 45 27.49 -30.55 10.58
C GLU A 45 26.28 -30.22 9.72
N ALA A 46 25.07 -30.55 10.17
CA ALA A 46 23.82 -30.19 9.49
C ALA A 46 23.64 -28.65 9.46
N SER A 47 24.00 -27.97 10.55
CA SER A 47 23.99 -26.49 10.57
C SER A 47 25.02 -25.90 9.60
N LYS A 48 26.20 -26.50 9.47
CA LYS A 48 27.19 -26.07 8.47
C LYS A 48 26.70 -26.28 7.04
N CYS A 49 25.95 -27.37 6.76
CA CYS A 49 25.35 -27.55 5.45
C CYS A 49 24.38 -26.41 5.11
N VAL A 50 23.54 -26.00 6.07
CA VAL A 50 22.64 -24.85 5.88
C VAL A 50 23.41 -23.57 5.56
N PHE A 51 24.50 -23.28 6.32
CA PHE A 51 25.31 -22.08 6.08
C PHE A 51 26.08 -22.10 4.77
N ASN A 52 26.46 -23.28 4.28
CA ASN A 52 27.20 -23.41 3.03
C ASN A 52 26.31 -23.35 1.79
N GLU A 53 25.06 -23.80 1.89
CA GLU A 53 24.15 -23.84 0.77
C GLU A 53 23.26 -22.57 0.68
N CYS A 54 22.85 -22.02 1.84
CA CYS A 54 21.96 -20.86 1.87
C CYS A 54 22.74 -19.55 1.77
N GLU A 55 22.45 -18.75 0.77
CA GLU A 55 22.92 -17.38 0.68
C GLU A 55 21.93 -16.41 1.34
N GLY A 56 22.45 -15.39 2.03
CA GLY A 56 21.66 -14.39 2.72
C GLY A 56 21.74 -14.51 4.25
N VAL A 57 20.69 -14.12 4.95
CA VAL A 57 20.65 -14.11 6.41
C VAL A 57 19.91 -15.34 6.93
N VAL A 58 20.63 -16.15 7.67
CA VAL A 58 20.10 -17.30 8.40
C VAL A 58 20.21 -17.03 9.88
N SER A 59 19.12 -16.66 10.53
CA SER A 59 18.97 -16.66 11.99
C SER A 59 17.74 -17.47 12.35
N ALA A 60 17.93 -18.71 12.77
CA ALA A 60 16.84 -19.67 12.89
C ALA A 60 16.90 -20.49 14.19
N ALA A 61 15.72 -20.89 14.65
CA ALA A 61 15.52 -21.84 15.72
C ALA A 61 14.76 -23.06 15.17
N ILE A 62 15.37 -24.24 15.29
CA ILE A 62 14.78 -25.52 14.88
C ILE A 62 14.46 -26.32 16.14
N TYR A 63 13.21 -26.63 16.37
CA TYR A 63 12.80 -27.56 17.40
C TYR A 63 12.54 -28.94 16.80
N ALA A 64 13.28 -29.95 17.28
CA ALA A 64 13.13 -31.34 16.89
C ALA A 64 12.51 -32.15 18.08
N PRO A 65 11.16 -32.23 18.16
CA PRO A 65 10.49 -32.81 19.32
C PRO A 65 10.85 -34.27 19.54
N ASN A 66 10.96 -35.07 18.51
CA ASN A 66 11.28 -36.49 18.57
C ASN A 66 12.71 -36.76 19.08
N LEU A 67 13.60 -35.77 19.02
CA LEU A 67 14.98 -35.86 19.45
C LEU A 67 15.23 -35.05 20.74
N ALA A 68 14.15 -34.40 21.27
CA ALA A 68 14.21 -33.51 22.41
C ALA A 68 15.34 -32.46 22.30
N LYS A 69 15.52 -31.88 21.10
CA LYS A 69 16.56 -30.90 20.81
C LYS A 69 15.99 -29.58 20.32
N LEU A 70 16.61 -28.48 20.77
CA LEU A 70 16.47 -27.15 20.19
C LEU A 70 17.81 -26.74 19.59
N ILE A 71 17.81 -26.43 18.32
CA ILE A 71 19.01 -26.02 17.60
C ILE A 71 18.82 -24.53 17.22
N LEU A 72 19.75 -23.70 17.65
CA LEU A 72 19.81 -22.28 17.30
C LEU A 72 20.99 -22.11 16.34
N LEU A 73 20.73 -21.42 15.22
CA LEU A 73 21.75 -21.16 14.19
C LEU A 73 21.64 -19.71 13.68
N SER A 74 22.79 -19.05 13.56
CA SER A 74 22.85 -17.69 13.02
C SER A 74 24.19 -17.44 12.33
N ASN A 75 24.13 -16.94 11.08
CA ASN A 75 25.32 -16.53 10.32
C ASN A 75 25.64 -15.04 10.47
N ASN A 76 24.71 -14.23 10.97
CA ASN A 76 24.89 -12.79 11.13
C ASN A 76 24.87 -12.31 12.59
N GLY A 77 24.58 -13.20 13.56
CA GLY A 77 24.52 -12.88 14.97
C GLY A 77 23.21 -12.25 15.45
N SER A 78 22.17 -12.14 14.61
CA SER A 78 20.85 -11.63 15.01
C SER A 78 20.02 -12.71 15.71
N LEU A 79 20.63 -13.36 16.71
CA LEU A 79 19.98 -14.35 17.56
C LEU A 79 20.68 -14.39 18.91
N TYR A 80 19.90 -14.26 19.97
CA TYR A 80 20.37 -14.32 21.36
C TYR A 80 19.65 -15.43 22.11
N VAL A 81 20.31 -16.03 23.06
CA VAL A 81 19.74 -17.03 23.95
C VAL A 81 20.03 -16.66 25.38
N GLY A 82 19.04 -16.81 26.24
CA GLY A 82 19.18 -16.62 27.70
C GLY A 82 18.56 -17.77 28.47
N THR A 83 18.98 -17.93 29.72
CA THR A 83 18.46 -18.95 30.63
C THR A 83 17.81 -18.30 31.85
N LYS A 84 16.75 -18.94 32.35
CA LYS A 84 16.10 -18.58 33.61
C LYS A 84 15.57 -19.84 34.26
N ASP A 85 16.16 -20.23 35.39
CA ASP A 85 15.92 -21.51 36.04
C ASP A 85 16.16 -22.70 35.07
N THR A 86 15.14 -23.49 34.80
CA THR A 86 15.14 -24.58 33.81
C THR A 86 14.67 -24.18 32.41
N LYS A 87 14.43 -22.89 32.18
CA LYS A 87 13.87 -22.39 30.94
C LYS A 87 14.96 -21.82 30.04
N ILE A 88 14.83 -22.06 28.76
CA ILE A 88 15.63 -21.43 27.71
C ILE A 88 14.71 -20.55 26.88
N ALA A 89 15.12 -19.32 26.65
CA ALA A 89 14.44 -18.42 25.69
C ALA A 89 15.44 -17.92 24.68
N PHE A 90 14.94 -17.59 23.50
CA PHE A 90 15.73 -16.97 22.44
C PHE A 90 14.97 -15.81 21.80
N SER A 91 15.70 -14.83 21.28
CA SER A 91 15.16 -13.64 20.64
C SER A 91 16.15 -13.15 19.58
N SER A 92 15.66 -12.37 18.61
CA SER A 92 16.50 -11.67 17.63
C SER A 92 17.29 -10.51 18.24
N GLU A 93 16.91 -10.05 19.42
CA GLU A 93 17.50 -8.94 20.16
C GLU A 93 17.79 -9.36 21.59
N GLU A 94 18.80 -8.75 22.23
CA GLU A 94 19.17 -9.00 23.62
C GLU A 94 18.13 -8.44 24.61
N TRP A 95 17.62 -7.26 24.30
CA TRP A 95 16.74 -6.51 25.21
C TRP A 95 15.49 -7.28 25.68
N PRO A 96 14.73 -7.99 24.81
CA PRO A 96 13.56 -8.76 25.27
C PRO A 96 13.88 -9.85 26.28
N LEU A 97 15.08 -10.42 26.23
CA LEU A 97 15.53 -11.42 27.20
C LEU A 97 15.87 -10.77 28.55
N THR A 98 16.56 -9.63 28.51
CA THR A 98 16.89 -8.83 29.69
C THR A 98 15.62 -8.30 30.37
N ASP A 99 14.67 -7.76 29.62
CA ASP A 99 13.40 -7.21 30.13
C ASP A 99 12.50 -8.27 30.79
N THR A 100 12.69 -9.54 30.44
CA THR A 100 11.95 -10.68 31.01
C THR A 100 12.73 -11.46 32.04
N ASP A 101 13.81 -10.88 32.61
CA ASP A 101 14.69 -11.45 33.65
C ASP A 101 15.35 -12.77 33.23
N PHE A 102 15.68 -12.95 31.97
CA PHE A 102 16.58 -14.02 31.57
C PHE A 102 18.04 -13.60 31.82
N HIS A 103 18.86 -14.55 32.24
CA HIS A 103 20.27 -14.36 32.55
C HIS A 103 21.15 -15.16 31.59
N ASP A 104 22.46 -15.03 31.71
CA ASP A 104 23.44 -15.72 30.85
C ASP A 104 23.12 -15.53 29.36
N ILE A 105 22.78 -14.30 29.02
CA ILE A 105 22.40 -13.97 27.64
C ILE A 105 23.63 -14.00 26.76
N ASN A 106 23.59 -14.85 25.72
CA ASN A 106 24.67 -15.01 24.77
C ASN A 106 24.17 -14.83 23.33
N GLN A 107 24.97 -14.12 22.55
CA GLN A 107 24.77 -14.03 21.11
C GLN A 107 25.15 -15.34 20.43
N ILE A 108 24.28 -15.83 19.54
CA ILE A 108 24.57 -17.03 18.74
C ILE A 108 25.29 -16.59 17.45
N LYS A 109 26.51 -17.10 17.29
CA LYS A 109 27.31 -17.02 16.06
C LYS A 109 27.68 -18.44 15.65
N GLY A 110 27.20 -18.90 14.53
CA GLY A 110 27.23 -20.29 14.13
C GLY A 110 26.04 -21.08 14.68
N SER A 111 26.25 -22.25 15.24
CA SER A 111 25.17 -23.09 15.77
C SER A 111 25.38 -23.48 17.22
N ARG A 112 24.28 -23.65 17.96
CA ARG A 112 24.26 -24.16 19.33
C ARG A 112 23.08 -25.10 19.52
N VAL A 113 23.33 -26.25 20.13
CA VAL A 113 22.34 -27.31 20.38
C VAL A 113 22.04 -27.39 21.86
N PHE A 114 20.77 -27.44 22.21
CA PHE A 114 20.27 -27.56 23.56
C PHE A 114 19.46 -28.84 23.74
N ASP A 115 19.71 -29.58 24.82
CA ASP A 115 18.85 -30.65 25.26
C ASP A 115 17.59 -30.07 25.94
N ILE A 116 16.45 -30.47 25.45
CA ILE A 116 15.17 -30.10 26.08
C ILE A 116 14.69 -31.33 26.82
N LEU A 117 14.76 -31.27 28.16
CA LEU A 117 14.16 -32.31 28.98
C LEU A 117 12.67 -32.41 28.64
N SER A 118 12.24 -33.54 28.10
CA SER A 118 10.84 -33.83 27.88
C SER A 118 10.17 -33.96 29.25
N SER A 119 9.59 -32.87 29.75
CA SER A 119 8.63 -32.99 30.84
C SER A 119 7.44 -33.73 30.28
N SER A 120 7.24 -34.95 30.73
CA SER A 120 6.14 -35.84 30.33
C SER A 120 4.73 -35.38 30.74
N ASN A 121 4.58 -34.11 31.06
CA ASN A 121 3.32 -33.44 31.42
C ASN A 121 3.23 -32.02 30.85
N ILE A 122 3.37 -31.88 29.52
CA ILE A 122 2.82 -30.71 28.88
C ILE A 122 1.33 -31.01 28.70
N ASN A 123 0.52 -30.56 29.66
CA ASN A 123 -0.90 -30.43 29.43
C ASN A 123 -1.08 -29.50 28.21
N GLU A 124 -1.55 -30.03 27.09
CA GLU A 124 -1.82 -29.33 25.83
C GLU A 124 -2.77 -28.12 25.99
N HIS A 125 -3.27 -27.86 27.19
CA HIS A 125 -4.22 -26.81 27.52
C HIS A 125 -3.68 -25.60 28.26
N GLN A 126 -2.38 -25.56 28.60
CA GLN A 126 -1.77 -24.28 28.99
C GLN A 126 -1.16 -23.57 27.79
N VAL A 127 -1.96 -23.27 26.81
CA VAL A 127 -1.75 -22.06 26.03
C VAL A 127 -1.77 -20.91 27.04
N LEU A 128 -0.57 -20.40 27.39
CA LEU A 128 -0.46 -19.14 28.12
C LEU A 128 -1.43 -18.18 27.47
N LYS A 129 -2.54 -17.86 28.16
CA LYS A 129 -3.35 -16.71 27.81
C LYS A 129 -2.39 -15.52 27.93
N ARG A 130 -1.74 -15.17 26.84
CA ARG A 130 -1.09 -13.88 26.72
C ARG A 130 -2.17 -12.89 27.05
N THR A 131 -2.06 -12.23 28.17
CA THR A 131 -2.68 -10.93 28.39
C THR A 131 -2.03 -10.04 27.34
N ARG A 132 -2.62 -10.07 26.15
CA ARG A 132 -2.26 -9.12 25.10
C ARG A 132 -2.66 -7.76 25.64
N HIS A 133 -1.67 -6.95 25.99
CA HIS A 133 -1.86 -5.51 25.88
C HIS A 133 -2.07 -5.24 24.40
N THR A 134 -3.32 -5.30 23.97
CA THR A 134 -3.71 -5.25 22.56
C THR A 134 -3.73 -3.81 22.12
N LEU A 135 -2.62 -3.36 21.56
CA LEU A 135 -2.64 -2.24 20.60
C LEU A 135 -3.09 -2.68 19.19
N VAL A 136 -3.26 -3.96 18.96
CA VAL A 136 -3.79 -4.51 17.70
C VAL A 136 -5.28 -4.77 17.91
N PRO A 137 -6.19 -4.12 17.15
CA PRO A 137 -7.60 -4.41 17.22
C PRO A 137 -7.82 -5.92 16.97
N GLU A 138 -8.45 -6.61 17.89
CA GLU A 138 -8.88 -7.99 17.62
C GLU A 138 -9.82 -7.99 16.42
N VAL A 139 -9.54 -8.86 15.45
CA VAL A 139 -10.52 -9.14 14.41
C VAL A 139 -11.79 -9.61 15.07
N PRO A 140 -12.93 -8.92 14.87
CA PRO A 140 -14.16 -9.27 15.55
C PRO A 140 -14.48 -10.75 15.44
N ALA A 141 -14.87 -11.39 16.55
CA ALA A 141 -15.10 -12.84 16.62
C ALA A 141 -16.13 -13.35 15.60
N PHE A 142 -17.07 -12.50 15.19
CA PHE A 142 -18.05 -12.84 14.16
C PHE A 142 -17.41 -13.09 12.78
N LEU A 143 -16.26 -12.51 12.49
CA LEU A 143 -15.51 -12.75 11.24
C LEU A 143 -14.81 -14.11 11.25
N LYS A 144 -14.55 -14.69 12.43
CA LYS A 144 -13.86 -15.98 12.58
C LYS A 144 -14.80 -17.17 12.45
N ASN A 145 -16.05 -17.02 12.85
CA ASN A 145 -16.99 -18.14 13.07
C ASN A 145 -18.20 -18.17 12.13
N SER A 146 -18.35 -17.20 11.22
CA SER A 146 -19.44 -17.20 10.26
C SER A 146 -18.94 -17.63 8.88
N PRO A 147 -19.61 -18.60 8.21
CA PRO A 147 -19.35 -18.87 6.81
C PRO A 147 -19.51 -17.58 6.00
N GLU A 148 -18.60 -17.33 5.06
CA GLU A 148 -18.63 -16.10 4.25
C GLU A 148 -19.99 -15.88 3.57
N SER A 149 -20.66 -16.96 3.17
CA SER A 149 -22.01 -16.94 2.61
C SER A 149 -23.08 -16.35 3.54
N LYS A 150 -22.83 -16.26 4.86
CA LYS A 150 -23.77 -15.67 5.83
C LYS A 150 -23.45 -14.24 6.22
N LYS A 151 -22.31 -13.71 5.81
CA LYS A 151 -21.83 -12.38 6.26
C LYS A 151 -22.51 -11.20 5.57
N LEU A 152 -23.07 -11.42 4.40
CA LEU A 152 -23.70 -10.39 3.57
C LEU A 152 -25.02 -10.88 2.94
N VAL A 153 -25.83 -11.62 3.70
CA VAL A 153 -27.19 -11.99 3.24
C VAL A 153 -28.08 -10.77 3.44
N TYR A 154 -28.34 -10.07 2.38
CA TYR A 154 -29.38 -9.05 2.29
C TYR A 154 -30.18 -9.30 1.01
N ASP A 155 -31.46 -8.97 1.05
CA ASP A 155 -32.30 -9.05 -0.13
C ASP A 155 -31.77 -8.05 -1.17
N GLU A 156 -31.17 -8.57 -2.26
CA GLU A 156 -30.70 -7.72 -3.33
C GLU A 156 -31.89 -7.01 -4.01
N PRO A 157 -31.96 -5.68 -3.93
CA PRO A 157 -33.03 -4.97 -4.62
C PRO A 157 -32.89 -5.20 -6.12
N LYS A 158 -34.01 -5.48 -6.80
CA LYS A 158 -34.04 -5.56 -8.28
C LYS A 158 -33.82 -4.16 -8.86
N LEU A 159 -32.59 -3.80 -9.11
CA LEU A 159 -32.22 -2.50 -9.67
C LEU A 159 -32.29 -2.53 -11.19
N LYS A 160 -32.97 -1.55 -11.78
CA LYS A 160 -32.81 -1.26 -13.20
C LYS A 160 -31.38 -0.81 -13.44
N ARG A 161 -30.72 -1.38 -14.45
CA ARG A 161 -29.35 -1.04 -14.83
C ARG A 161 -29.32 -0.56 -16.28
N CYS A 162 -28.37 0.30 -16.58
CA CYS A 162 -28.11 0.72 -17.94
C CYS A 162 -27.67 -0.47 -18.80
N THR A 163 -28.27 -0.61 -19.99
CA THR A 163 -27.92 -1.68 -20.94
C THR A 163 -26.53 -1.53 -21.57
N LYS A 164 -25.91 -0.33 -21.48
CA LYS A 164 -24.59 -0.05 -22.05
C LYS A 164 -23.46 -0.06 -21.02
N CYS A 165 -23.64 0.60 -19.86
CA CYS A 165 -22.57 0.78 -18.86
C CYS A 165 -22.87 0.14 -17.50
N ILE A 166 -24.02 -0.56 -17.37
CA ILE A 166 -24.48 -1.25 -16.15
C ILE A 166 -24.70 -0.37 -14.91
N LEU A 167 -24.59 0.95 -14.98
CA LEU A 167 -24.90 1.85 -13.86
C LEU A 167 -26.32 1.60 -13.35
N PRO A 168 -26.50 1.45 -12.01
CA PRO A 168 -27.81 1.17 -11.43
C PRO A 168 -28.69 2.41 -11.32
N SER A 169 -30.00 2.20 -11.21
CA SER A 169 -30.99 3.27 -10.99
C SER A 169 -30.79 4.09 -9.71
N THR A 170 -29.91 3.61 -8.80
CA THR A 170 -29.52 4.34 -7.60
C THR A 170 -28.42 5.39 -7.85
N MET A 171 -27.84 5.43 -9.06
CA MET A 171 -26.90 6.50 -9.41
C MET A 171 -27.61 7.87 -9.39
N PRO A 172 -27.09 8.88 -8.70
CA PRO A 172 -27.72 10.20 -8.65
C PRO A 172 -27.93 10.79 -10.04
N PHE A 173 -29.11 11.39 -10.26
CA PHE A 173 -29.50 12.03 -11.52
C PHE A 173 -29.48 11.11 -12.75
N ILE A 174 -29.57 9.79 -12.55
CA ILE A 174 -29.67 8.83 -13.65
C ILE A 174 -31.11 8.74 -14.15
N TYR A 175 -31.28 8.74 -15.46
CA TYR A 175 -32.52 8.36 -16.15
C TYR A 175 -32.16 7.53 -17.37
N PHE A 176 -33.12 6.75 -17.84
CA PHE A 176 -32.90 5.81 -18.93
C PHE A 176 -33.86 6.15 -20.07
N ASP A 177 -33.37 6.05 -21.30
CA ASP A 177 -34.21 6.16 -22.51
C ASP A 177 -35.02 4.87 -22.75
N ASP A 178 -35.77 4.85 -23.83
CA ASP A 178 -36.64 3.73 -24.21
C ASP A 178 -35.85 2.45 -24.51
N LYS A 179 -34.56 2.55 -24.85
CA LYS A 179 -33.66 1.43 -25.06
C LYS A 179 -32.95 0.94 -23.76
N GLY A 180 -33.26 1.60 -22.64
CA GLY A 180 -32.64 1.31 -21.36
C GLY A 180 -31.23 1.88 -21.21
N VAL A 181 -30.75 2.73 -22.11
CA VAL A 181 -29.44 3.39 -22.02
C VAL A 181 -29.58 4.64 -21.14
N CYS A 182 -28.60 4.83 -20.23
CA CYS A 182 -28.63 5.94 -19.29
C CYS A 182 -28.13 7.24 -19.91
N ASN A 183 -28.60 8.38 -19.34
CA ASN A 183 -28.15 9.71 -19.72
C ASN A 183 -26.64 9.92 -19.60
N TYR A 184 -25.96 9.24 -18.70
CA TYR A 184 -24.49 9.27 -18.62
C TYR A 184 -23.85 8.70 -19.88
N CYS A 185 -24.38 7.61 -20.44
CA CYS A 185 -23.91 7.05 -21.71
C CYS A 185 -24.28 7.90 -22.92
N ASN A 186 -25.50 8.48 -22.91
CA ASN A 186 -25.98 9.29 -24.03
C ASN A 186 -25.26 10.65 -24.15
N ASN A 187 -24.75 11.16 -23.00
CA ASN A 187 -23.97 12.39 -22.95
C ASN A 187 -22.48 12.16 -22.73
N TYR A 188 -22.00 10.91 -22.88
CA TYR A 188 -20.60 10.61 -22.71
C TYR A 188 -19.76 11.21 -23.83
N VAL A 189 -18.79 12.04 -23.44
CA VAL A 189 -17.76 12.56 -24.33
C VAL A 189 -16.43 11.97 -23.90
N LEU A 190 -15.70 11.41 -24.86
CA LEU A 190 -14.36 10.89 -24.58
C LEU A 190 -13.42 12.04 -24.18
N ARG A 191 -12.99 12.04 -22.93
CA ARG A 191 -12.14 13.08 -22.33
C ARG A 191 -10.64 12.83 -22.53
N ASN A 192 -10.29 11.77 -23.23
CA ASN A 192 -8.92 11.33 -23.45
C ASN A 192 -8.41 11.75 -24.83
N LYS A 193 -8.69 13.01 -25.22
CA LYS A 193 -8.13 13.60 -26.45
C LYS A 193 -6.87 14.37 -26.08
N PRO A 194 -5.68 13.87 -26.41
CA PRO A 194 -4.43 14.54 -26.06
C PRO A 194 -4.28 15.83 -26.88
N LYS A 195 -3.66 16.83 -26.28
CA LYS A 195 -3.10 17.99 -26.98
C LYS A 195 -1.87 17.55 -27.76
N PRO A 196 -1.42 18.33 -28.76
CA PRO A 196 -0.17 18.04 -29.47
C PRO A 196 1.02 17.91 -28.50
N LEU A 197 1.83 16.86 -28.66
CA LEU A 197 2.98 16.60 -27.81
C LEU A 197 4.03 17.71 -27.91
N GLU A 198 4.16 18.34 -29.06
CA GLU A 198 5.05 19.47 -29.31
C GLU A 198 4.78 20.62 -28.32
N GLN A 199 3.50 20.86 -27.99
CA GLN A 199 3.16 21.88 -26.97
C GLN A 199 3.72 21.54 -25.59
N LEU A 200 3.74 20.25 -25.20
CA LEU A 200 4.34 19.86 -23.93
C LEU A 200 5.86 20.04 -24.00
N ILE A 201 6.50 19.65 -25.08
CA ILE A 201 7.94 19.79 -25.28
C ILE A 201 8.33 21.26 -25.14
N ASP A 202 7.64 22.17 -25.82
CA ASP A 202 7.89 23.61 -25.73
C ASP A 202 7.67 24.16 -24.30
N LEU A 203 6.65 23.67 -23.59
CA LEU A 203 6.34 24.07 -22.22
C LEU A 203 7.40 23.61 -21.21
N VAL A 204 8.00 22.43 -21.39
CA VAL A 204 8.98 21.89 -20.45
C VAL A 204 10.43 22.23 -20.77
N GLU A 205 10.74 22.63 -22.01
CA GLU A 205 12.09 22.96 -22.45
C GLU A 205 12.80 24.01 -21.58
N PRO A 206 12.13 25.11 -21.12
CA PRO A 206 12.76 26.11 -20.26
C PRO A 206 13.21 25.57 -18.89
N TYR A 207 12.69 24.41 -18.47
CA TYR A 207 13.00 23.81 -17.17
C TYR A 207 14.16 22.80 -17.25
N LYS A 208 14.57 22.37 -18.45
CA LYS A 208 15.72 21.48 -18.62
C LYS A 208 17.02 22.19 -18.25
N ARG A 209 17.73 21.65 -17.28
CA ARG A 209 18.95 22.24 -16.72
C ARG A 209 20.15 21.32 -16.87
N LYS A 210 21.31 21.87 -17.14
CA LYS A 210 22.58 21.12 -17.08
C LYS A 210 22.87 20.82 -15.59
N ASN A 211 23.08 19.55 -15.26
CA ASN A 211 23.50 19.06 -13.92
C ASN A 211 22.52 19.22 -12.76
N HIS A 212 21.24 19.50 -13.01
CA HIS A 212 20.21 19.59 -11.98
C HIS A 212 18.99 18.75 -12.36
N VAL A 213 18.11 18.51 -11.37
CA VAL A 213 16.79 17.93 -11.58
C VAL A 213 15.90 18.96 -12.26
N ASP A 214 15.17 18.54 -13.29
CA ASP A 214 14.31 19.41 -14.11
C ASP A 214 12.91 19.53 -13.54
N CYS A 215 12.37 18.44 -12.99
CA CYS A 215 11.00 18.40 -12.49
C CYS A 215 10.79 17.44 -11.30
N ILE A 216 9.73 17.71 -10.54
CA ILE A 216 9.21 16.84 -9.50
C ILE A 216 8.03 16.05 -10.08
N VAL A 217 8.00 14.75 -9.87
CA VAL A 217 6.89 13.88 -10.27
C VAL A 217 6.20 13.31 -9.05
N PRO A 218 4.96 13.73 -8.73
CA PRO A 218 4.17 13.10 -7.70
C PRO A 218 3.94 11.63 -8.03
N PHE A 219 4.35 10.76 -7.13
CA PHE A 219 4.54 9.35 -7.41
C PHE A 219 3.94 8.47 -6.32
N SER A 220 2.93 7.69 -6.66
CA SER A 220 2.22 6.79 -5.73
C SER A 220 2.61 5.31 -5.90
N GLY A 221 3.35 4.96 -6.96
CA GLY A 221 3.61 3.57 -7.35
C GLY A 221 2.42 2.90 -8.04
N GLY A 222 1.33 3.62 -8.23
CA GLY A 222 0.19 3.17 -9.02
C GLY A 222 0.44 3.36 -10.52
N ARG A 223 -0.36 2.69 -11.34
CA ARG A 223 -0.26 2.62 -12.81
C ARG A 223 0.03 3.98 -13.45
N ASP A 224 -0.82 4.95 -13.20
CA ASP A 224 -0.77 6.25 -13.87
C ASP A 224 0.48 7.06 -13.52
N SER A 225 0.87 7.04 -12.25
CA SER A 225 2.09 7.74 -11.81
C SER A 225 3.36 7.07 -12.33
N CYS A 226 3.37 5.74 -12.44
CA CYS A 226 4.47 4.99 -13.05
C CYS A 226 4.60 5.31 -14.54
N MET A 227 3.49 5.29 -15.29
CA MET A 227 3.50 5.67 -16.69
C MET A 227 3.96 7.11 -16.90
N ALA A 228 3.49 8.06 -16.08
CA ALA A 228 3.94 9.44 -16.17
C ALA A 228 5.44 9.57 -15.93
N LEU A 229 5.99 8.88 -14.94
CA LEU A 229 7.43 8.89 -14.67
C LEU A 229 8.23 8.28 -15.83
N HIS A 230 7.73 7.19 -16.42
CA HIS A 230 8.31 6.59 -17.62
C HIS A 230 8.38 7.59 -18.77
N LEU A 231 7.25 8.22 -19.13
CA LEU A 231 7.17 9.20 -20.23
C LEU A 231 8.11 10.39 -20.00
N ILE A 232 8.19 10.90 -18.77
CA ILE A 232 9.09 12.02 -18.43
C ILE A 232 10.55 11.63 -18.64
N GLN A 233 10.95 10.45 -18.21
CA GLN A 233 12.33 9.98 -18.30
C GLN A 233 12.72 9.54 -19.72
N LYS A 234 11.85 8.77 -20.37
CA LYS A 234 12.19 8.12 -21.65
C LYS A 234 11.83 8.97 -22.87
N GLU A 235 10.64 9.58 -22.87
CA GLU A 235 10.15 10.35 -24.02
C GLU A 235 10.62 11.81 -23.95
N LEU A 236 10.37 12.48 -22.81
CA LEU A 236 10.78 13.87 -22.65
C LEU A 236 12.27 14.04 -22.31
N LYS A 237 12.95 12.94 -21.92
CA LYS A 237 14.38 12.91 -21.54
C LYS A 237 14.71 13.94 -20.46
N MET A 238 13.80 14.12 -19.51
CA MET A 238 13.97 15.03 -18.38
C MET A 238 14.52 14.29 -17.16
N LYS A 239 15.39 14.95 -16.41
CA LYS A 239 15.88 14.47 -15.12
C LYS A 239 14.84 14.79 -14.06
N SER A 240 14.17 13.77 -13.54
CA SER A 240 13.13 13.94 -12.54
C SER A 240 13.53 13.43 -11.17
N VAL A 241 12.90 13.96 -10.14
CA VAL A 241 12.83 13.38 -8.80
C VAL A 241 11.39 12.98 -8.53
N ALA A 242 11.19 11.76 -8.05
CA ALA A 242 9.88 11.29 -7.62
C ALA A 242 9.54 11.88 -6.24
N TYR A 243 8.28 12.17 -5.99
CA TYR A 243 7.78 12.63 -4.71
C TYR A 243 6.60 11.78 -4.24
N THR A 244 6.72 11.15 -3.10
CA THR A 244 5.69 10.30 -2.50
C THR A 244 5.20 10.89 -1.18
N TYR A 245 3.88 11.05 -1.05
CA TYR A 245 3.25 11.39 0.23
C TYR A 245 2.74 10.15 0.94
N ASP A 246 3.43 9.75 1.99
CA ASP A 246 3.00 8.64 2.83
C ASP A 246 2.08 9.14 3.96
N TRP A 247 0.80 8.92 3.78
CA TRP A 247 -0.24 9.29 4.75
C TRP A 247 -0.65 8.15 5.69
N GLY A 248 0.11 7.04 5.66
CA GLY A 248 -0.06 5.90 6.55
C GLY A 248 -0.99 4.79 6.03
N MET A 249 -1.44 4.88 4.77
CA MET A 249 -2.31 3.89 4.13
C MET A 249 -1.70 3.34 2.82
N VAL A 250 -0.42 3.62 2.57
CA VAL A 250 0.29 3.03 1.44
C VAL A 250 0.48 1.55 1.70
N THR A 251 0.06 0.72 0.76
CA THR A 251 0.18 -0.74 0.85
C THR A 251 1.61 -1.21 0.66
N ASP A 252 1.94 -2.42 1.11
CA ASP A 252 3.27 -3.00 0.87
C ASP A 252 3.54 -3.20 -0.61
N LEU A 253 2.51 -3.55 -1.39
CA LEU A 253 2.58 -3.61 -2.85
C LEU A 253 2.95 -2.24 -3.44
N GLY A 254 2.27 -1.18 -3.01
CA GLY A 254 2.59 0.19 -3.46
C GLY A 254 4.03 0.59 -3.12
N ARG A 255 4.53 0.24 -1.93
CA ARG A 255 5.93 0.49 -1.53
C ARG A 255 6.92 -0.27 -2.39
N ARG A 256 6.65 -1.54 -2.70
CA ARG A 256 7.50 -2.33 -3.59
C ARG A 256 7.54 -1.74 -5.00
N ASN A 257 6.38 -1.38 -5.55
CA ASN A 257 6.30 -0.75 -6.87
C ASN A 257 7.04 0.60 -6.90
N ILE A 258 6.91 1.43 -5.88
CA ILE A 258 7.66 2.69 -5.75
C ILE A 258 9.16 2.42 -5.81
N SER A 259 9.66 1.51 -4.98
CA SER A 259 11.09 1.21 -4.88
C SER A 259 11.65 0.64 -6.18
N ARG A 260 11.00 -0.38 -6.74
CA ARG A 260 11.45 -1.05 -7.99
C ARG A 260 11.44 -0.11 -9.18
N PHE A 261 10.37 0.64 -9.34
CA PHE A 261 10.21 1.52 -10.48
C PHE A 261 11.22 2.66 -10.46
N CYS A 262 11.42 3.30 -9.30
CA CYS A 262 12.43 4.33 -9.14
C CYS A 262 13.85 3.78 -9.38
N ALA A 263 14.17 2.59 -8.85
CA ALA A 263 15.45 1.94 -9.04
C ALA A 263 15.71 1.61 -10.52
N SER A 264 14.72 1.06 -11.23
CA SER A 264 14.84 0.70 -12.65
C SER A 264 15.06 1.91 -13.56
N LEU A 265 14.54 3.07 -13.18
CA LEU A 265 14.74 4.33 -13.93
C LEU A 265 15.90 5.17 -13.42
N GLY A 266 16.55 4.78 -12.31
CA GLY A 266 17.62 5.57 -11.69
C GLY A 266 17.11 6.91 -11.12
N VAL A 267 15.86 6.95 -10.62
CA VAL A 267 15.21 8.16 -10.12
C VAL A 267 15.21 8.15 -8.60
N GLU A 268 15.65 9.24 -7.99
CA GLU A 268 15.55 9.46 -6.56
C GLU A 268 14.09 9.71 -6.15
N ASN A 269 13.69 9.22 -4.95
CA ASN A 269 12.35 9.44 -4.41
C ASN A 269 12.40 10.17 -3.07
N ILE A 270 11.74 11.31 -3.00
CA ILE A 270 11.53 12.08 -1.77
C ILE A 270 10.22 11.62 -1.13
N ILE A 271 10.30 10.97 0.03
CA ILE A 271 9.13 10.52 0.78
C ILE A 271 8.82 11.50 1.90
N VAL A 272 7.63 12.08 1.88
CA VAL A 272 7.12 12.92 2.96
C VAL A 272 6.05 12.14 3.73
N ALA A 273 6.38 11.74 4.94
CA ALA A 273 5.45 11.02 5.81
C ALA A 273 4.61 11.97 6.65
N ALA A 274 3.31 11.71 6.75
CA ALA A 274 2.43 12.36 7.70
C ALA A 274 2.68 11.83 9.12
N ASN A 275 2.13 12.53 10.13
CA ASN A 275 1.96 11.92 11.45
C ASN A 275 0.90 10.80 11.35
N ILE A 276 1.37 9.57 11.18
CA ILE A 276 0.53 8.39 10.88
C ILE A 276 -0.46 8.10 12.00
N GLU A 277 -0.05 8.26 13.26
CA GLU A 277 -0.93 8.07 14.41
C GLU A 277 -2.11 9.04 14.38
N LYS A 278 -1.85 10.33 14.17
CA LYS A 278 -2.90 11.35 14.03
C LYS A 278 -3.81 11.06 12.83
N LYS A 279 -3.24 10.68 11.68
CA LYS A 279 -4.03 10.34 10.49
C LYS A 279 -4.97 9.18 10.75
N ARG A 280 -4.48 8.09 11.33
CA ARG A 280 -5.30 6.93 11.69
C ARG A 280 -6.41 7.28 12.69
N LYS A 281 -6.10 8.11 13.69
CA LYS A 281 -7.09 8.62 14.64
C LYS A 281 -8.19 9.42 13.92
N TRP A 282 -7.83 10.30 13.00
CA TRP A 282 -8.79 11.12 12.27
C TRP A 282 -9.64 10.31 11.29
N ILE A 283 -9.05 9.34 10.60
CA ILE A 283 -9.80 8.38 9.77
C ILE A 283 -10.83 7.64 10.63
N LYS A 284 -10.42 7.14 11.80
CA LYS A 284 -11.31 6.47 12.76
C LYS A 284 -12.48 7.37 13.17
N LEU A 285 -12.21 8.62 13.56
CA LEU A 285 -13.24 9.58 13.96
C LEU A 285 -14.24 9.86 12.83
N ASN A 286 -13.76 10.00 11.60
CA ASN A 286 -14.61 10.23 10.45
C ASN A 286 -15.44 9.00 10.08
N LEU A 287 -14.88 7.79 10.21
CA LEU A 287 -15.60 6.54 10.02
C LEU A 287 -16.70 6.37 11.09
N GLU A 288 -16.41 6.62 12.36
CA GLU A 288 -17.38 6.60 13.44
C GLU A 288 -18.50 7.63 13.23
N ALA A 289 -18.16 8.83 12.75
CA ALA A 289 -19.15 9.84 12.38
C ALA A 289 -20.02 9.37 11.21
N TRP A 290 -19.42 8.78 10.18
CA TRP A 290 -20.14 8.28 9.02
C TRP A 290 -21.10 7.14 9.39
N LEU A 291 -20.68 6.21 10.24
CA LEU A 291 -21.49 5.09 10.70
C LEU A 291 -22.75 5.54 11.48
N LYS A 292 -22.73 6.69 12.14
CA LYS A 292 -23.93 7.25 12.83
C LYS A 292 -25.02 7.66 11.84
N LYS A 293 -24.64 8.16 10.67
CA LYS A 293 -25.55 8.55 9.60
C LYS A 293 -24.83 8.42 8.25
N PRO A 294 -24.81 7.21 7.67
CA PRO A 294 -24.12 6.95 6.42
C PRO A 294 -24.65 7.82 5.27
N HIS A 295 -23.73 8.45 4.54
CA HIS A 295 -24.07 9.28 3.38
C HIS A 295 -22.95 9.17 2.33
N LEU A 296 -23.26 8.66 1.14
CA LEU A 296 -22.24 8.38 0.10
C LEU A 296 -21.52 9.64 -0.39
N GLY A 297 -22.16 10.80 -0.38
CA GLY A 297 -21.52 12.08 -0.71
C GLY A 297 -20.43 12.51 0.29
N MET A 298 -20.43 11.93 1.51
CA MET A 298 -19.48 12.24 2.58
C MET A 298 -18.31 11.25 2.65
N VAL A 299 -18.27 10.25 1.79
CA VAL A 299 -17.19 9.23 1.75
C VAL A 299 -15.79 9.86 1.62
N SER A 300 -15.68 11.01 0.93
CA SER A 300 -14.40 11.71 0.79
C SER A 300 -13.79 12.21 2.10
N LEU A 301 -14.58 12.28 3.20
CA LEU A 301 -14.06 12.65 4.52
C LEU A 301 -13.33 11.49 5.21
N LEU A 302 -13.62 10.25 4.81
CA LEU A 302 -13.03 9.06 5.43
C LEU A 302 -11.51 9.03 5.28
N THR A 303 -10.96 9.69 4.26
CA THR A 303 -9.52 9.76 4.01
C THR A 303 -8.79 10.86 4.81
N ALA A 304 -9.51 11.69 5.58
CA ALA A 304 -8.96 12.66 6.52
C ALA A 304 -7.73 13.44 5.98
N GLY A 305 -7.93 14.19 4.90
CA GLY A 305 -6.88 15.08 4.36
C GLY A 305 -5.78 14.37 3.56
N ASP A 306 -6.10 13.26 2.90
CA ASP A 306 -5.24 12.62 1.90
C ASP A 306 -4.70 13.62 0.87
N LYS A 307 -5.49 14.66 0.57
CA LYS A 307 -5.18 15.72 -0.41
C LYS A 307 -4.03 16.64 -0.04
N HIS A 308 -3.43 16.45 1.11
CA HIS A 308 -2.22 17.17 1.53
C HIS A 308 -1.01 16.91 0.62
N PHE A 309 -1.06 15.90 -0.25
CA PHE A 309 -0.01 15.72 -1.24
C PHE A 309 0.19 16.97 -2.15
N PHE A 310 -0.87 17.75 -2.40
CA PHE A 310 -0.74 19.04 -3.09
C PHE A 310 -0.01 20.11 -2.27
N ARG A 311 -0.13 20.08 -0.94
CA ARG A 311 0.62 20.97 -0.06
C ARG A 311 2.09 20.63 -0.01
N TYR A 312 2.37 19.34 0.16
CA TYR A 312 3.74 18.89 0.37
C TYR A 312 4.58 18.95 -0.91
N VAL A 313 3.99 18.83 -2.10
CA VAL A 313 4.74 19.06 -3.34
C VAL A 313 5.27 20.51 -3.41
N GLU A 314 4.47 21.49 -2.97
CA GLU A 314 4.92 22.89 -2.92
C GLU A 314 6.03 23.09 -1.87
N GLN A 315 6.03 22.33 -0.78
CA GLN A 315 7.12 22.32 0.17
C GLN A 315 8.38 21.71 -0.41
N VAL A 316 8.27 20.59 -1.12
CA VAL A 316 9.39 19.95 -1.81
C VAL A 316 9.98 20.86 -2.88
N LYS A 317 9.14 21.56 -3.67
CA LYS A 317 9.61 22.60 -4.63
C LYS A 317 10.49 23.65 -3.95
N LYS A 318 10.06 24.15 -2.80
CA LYS A 318 10.82 25.16 -2.02
C LYS A 318 12.14 24.60 -1.49
N GLN A 319 12.16 23.36 -1.04
CA GLN A 319 13.34 22.72 -0.46
C GLN A 319 14.38 22.33 -1.51
N THR A 320 13.93 21.89 -2.69
CA THR A 320 14.82 21.45 -3.78
C THR A 320 15.19 22.54 -4.77
N GLY A 321 14.46 23.66 -4.77
CA GLY A 321 14.60 24.71 -5.79
C GLY A 321 14.08 24.29 -7.19
N VAL A 322 13.40 23.13 -7.28
CA VAL A 322 12.80 22.65 -8.53
C VAL A 322 11.37 23.18 -8.61
N SER A 323 11.10 24.05 -9.60
CA SER A 323 9.80 24.71 -9.71
C SER A 323 8.74 23.88 -10.42
N LEU A 324 9.13 23.11 -11.46
CA LEU A 324 8.22 22.33 -12.28
C LEU A 324 7.75 21.07 -11.56
N ASN A 325 6.44 20.81 -11.60
CA ASN A 325 5.90 19.50 -11.24
C ASN A 325 4.94 18.97 -12.31
N ILE A 326 5.10 17.69 -12.66
CA ILE A 326 4.32 17.01 -13.70
C ILE A 326 3.58 15.84 -13.10
N TRP A 327 2.26 15.80 -13.30
CA TRP A 327 1.34 14.86 -12.66
C TRP A 327 0.84 13.79 -13.63
N GLY A 328 0.84 12.54 -13.17
CA GLY A 328 0.20 11.42 -13.85
C GLY A 328 -1.21 11.18 -13.30
N ILE A 329 -2.16 12.05 -13.61
CA ILE A 329 -3.55 11.88 -13.19
C ILE A 329 -4.37 11.38 -14.37
N ASN A 330 -5.09 10.28 -14.18
CA ASN A 330 -5.94 9.69 -15.19
C ASN A 330 -7.17 10.60 -15.50
N PRO A 331 -7.32 11.07 -16.74
CA PRO A 331 -8.44 11.92 -17.11
C PRO A 331 -9.80 11.19 -17.06
N LEU A 332 -9.79 9.86 -17.08
CA LEU A 332 -10.98 9.01 -17.07
C LEU A 332 -11.54 8.76 -15.65
N GLU A 333 -10.77 9.05 -14.59
CA GLU A 333 -11.19 8.86 -13.19
C GLU A 333 -12.19 9.91 -12.69
N VAL A 334 -12.64 10.83 -13.53
CA VAL A 334 -13.64 11.83 -13.15
C VAL A 334 -15.00 11.17 -12.95
N THR A 335 -15.41 11.06 -11.69
CA THR A 335 -16.68 10.46 -11.32
C THR A 335 -17.65 11.49 -10.78
N HIS A 336 -18.93 11.34 -11.12
CA HIS A 336 -19.99 12.23 -10.67
C HIS A 336 -20.72 11.74 -9.42
N PHE A 337 -20.43 10.50 -8.97
CA PHE A 337 -21.28 9.87 -7.96
C PHE A 337 -21.18 10.55 -6.58
N LYS A 338 -19.97 10.89 -6.10
CA LYS A 338 -19.78 11.55 -4.78
C LYS A 338 -20.48 12.91 -4.72
N ALA A 339 -20.27 13.73 -5.74
CA ALA A 339 -20.92 15.02 -5.88
C ALA A 339 -22.44 14.88 -6.13
N GLY A 340 -22.84 13.89 -6.90
CA GLY A 340 -24.24 13.57 -7.16
C GLY A 340 -25.02 13.23 -5.90
N PHE A 341 -24.47 12.40 -5.00
CA PHE A 341 -25.09 12.12 -3.71
C PHE A 341 -25.19 13.35 -2.78
N LEU A 342 -24.37 14.38 -2.98
CA LEU A 342 -24.52 15.68 -2.33
C LEU A 342 -25.53 16.58 -3.04
N GLY A 343 -26.21 16.10 -4.09
CA GLY A 343 -27.20 16.86 -4.85
C GLY A 343 -26.59 17.83 -5.87
N MET A 344 -25.39 17.52 -6.38
CA MET A 344 -24.78 18.24 -7.51
C MET A 344 -25.09 17.48 -8.80
N PRO A 345 -25.77 18.09 -9.78
CA PRO A 345 -26.05 17.45 -11.06
C PRO A 345 -24.73 17.22 -11.83
N PRO A 346 -24.65 16.18 -12.67
CA PRO A 346 -23.50 15.97 -13.53
C PRO A 346 -23.36 17.09 -14.55
N SER A 347 -22.13 17.50 -14.84
CA SER A 347 -21.82 18.34 -15.99
C SER A 347 -21.31 17.44 -17.10
N PHE A 348 -21.95 17.48 -18.26
CA PHE A 348 -21.54 16.73 -19.44
C PHE A 348 -20.72 17.58 -20.42
N GLU A 349 -20.51 18.85 -20.11
CA GLU A 349 -19.67 19.73 -20.92
C GLU A 349 -18.19 19.36 -20.78
N GLU A 350 -17.42 19.59 -21.83
CA GLU A 350 -15.94 19.41 -21.88
C GLU A 350 -15.21 20.41 -20.99
N THR A 351 -15.65 20.61 -19.76
CA THR A 351 -14.95 21.49 -18.84
C THR A 351 -13.83 20.76 -18.13
N LYS A 352 -12.79 21.52 -17.87
CA LYS A 352 -11.52 21.15 -17.22
C LYS A 352 -11.66 19.93 -16.31
N VAL A 353 -11.00 18.86 -16.69
CA VAL A 353 -11.04 17.55 -16.02
C VAL A 353 -10.83 17.61 -14.50
N TYR A 354 -10.12 18.62 -14.02
CA TYR A 354 -9.66 18.69 -12.63
C TYR A 354 -10.31 19.79 -11.77
N SER A 355 -11.13 20.67 -12.34
CA SER A 355 -11.87 21.66 -11.54
C SER A 355 -13.16 22.08 -12.22
N GLY A 356 -14.28 21.91 -11.55
CA GLY A 356 -15.58 22.37 -12.02
C GLY A 356 -15.80 23.90 -11.93
N GLY A 357 -14.74 24.69 -11.71
CA GLY A 357 -14.79 26.14 -11.51
C GLY A 357 -15.18 26.55 -10.08
N PHE A 358 -14.89 27.80 -9.73
CA PHE A 358 -15.07 28.33 -8.37
C PHE A 358 -16.53 28.24 -7.87
N MET A 359 -17.50 28.55 -8.72
CA MET A 359 -18.93 28.53 -8.32
C MET A 359 -19.43 27.12 -8.02
N ASN A 360 -19.00 26.12 -8.80
CA ASN A 360 -19.35 24.71 -8.53
C ASN A 360 -18.67 24.21 -7.25
N GLN A 361 -17.43 24.64 -6.99
CA GLN A 361 -16.75 24.33 -5.75
C GLN A 361 -17.46 24.95 -4.53
N LEU A 362 -17.92 26.18 -4.64
CA LEU A 362 -18.68 26.85 -3.59
C LEU A 362 -20.02 26.14 -3.31
N ARG A 363 -20.75 25.76 -4.37
CA ARG A 363 -21.98 24.97 -4.24
C ARG A 363 -21.72 23.61 -3.58
N TYR A 364 -20.66 22.94 -3.97
CA TYR A 364 -20.23 21.67 -3.37
C TYR A 364 -19.96 21.82 -1.87
N GLN A 365 -19.20 22.85 -1.47
CA GLN A 365 -18.92 23.09 -0.06
C GLN A 365 -20.18 23.47 0.74
N LYS A 366 -21.09 24.24 0.17
CA LYS A 366 -22.40 24.54 0.79
C LYS A 366 -23.20 23.25 1.04
N LYS A 367 -23.23 22.33 0.09
CA LYS A 367 -23.93 21.04 0.24
C LYS A 367 -23.26 20.17 1.31
N ARG A 368 -21.92 20.12 1.35
CA ARG A 368 -21.17 19.45 2.43
C ARG A 368 -21.48 20.04 3.80
N PHE A 369 -21.54 21.36 3.91
CA PHE A 369 -21.88 22.02 5.16
C PHE A 369 -23.27 21.62 5.66
N THR A 370 -24.24 21.46 4.78
CA THR A 370 -25.56 20.93 5.15
C THR A 370 -25.45 19.54 5.82
N GLU A 371 -24.57 18.68 5.33
CA GLU A 371 -24.35 17.36 5.92
C GLU A 371 -23.61 17.45 7.26
N TYR A 372 -22.74 18.43 7.47
CA TYR A 372 -22.16 18.69 8.82
C TYR A 372 -23.24 19.09 9.83
N VAL A 373 -24.21 19.90 9.43
CA VAL A 373 -25.34 20.26 10.30
C VAL A 373 -26.22 19.03 10.57
N ARG A 374 -26.46 18.18 9.59
CA ARG A 374 -27.26 16.97 9.73
C ARG A 374 -26.58 15.89 10.59
N ASN A 375 -25.26 15.86 10.60
CA ASN A 375 -24.45 14.96 11.40
C ASN A 375 -23.26 15.70 12.03
N PRO A 376 -23.47 16.35 13.19
CA PRO A 376 -22.42 17.15 13.85
C PRO A 376 -21.19 16.34 14.27
N SER A 377 -21.26 15.01 14.28
CA SER A 377 -20.09 14.17 14.61
C SER A 377 -18.95 14.29 13.60
N TYR A 378 -19.21 14.82 12.40
CA TYR A 378 -18.14 15.20 11.46
C TYR A 378 -17.34 16.41 11.90
N ILE A 379 -17.86 17.22 12.84
CA ILE A 379 -17.16 18.36 13.42
C ILE A 379 -16.24 17.83 14.53
N ASN A 380 -15.08 17.33 14.14
CA ASN A 380 -14.10 16.73 15.01
C ASN A 380 -12.68 17.23 14.69
N SER A 381 -11.67 16.74 15.38
CA SER A 381 -10.28 17.20 15.23
C SER A 381 -9.68 16.98 13.84
N SER A 382 -10.31 16.21 12.96
CA SER A 382 -9.87 16.01 11.56
C SER A 382 -10.24 17.18 10.65
N MET A 383 -11.14 18.07 11.06
CA MET A 383 -11.67 19.12 10.18
C MET A 383 -10.59 20.07 9.65
N TYR A 384 -9.66 20.46 10.52
CA TYR A 384 -8.56 21.34 10.09
C TYR A 384 -7.75 20.69 8.96
N ASP A 385 -7.42 19.42 9.11
CA ASP A 385 -6.66 18.66 8.14
C ASP A 385 -7.44 18.48 6.82
N THR A 386 -8.71 18.15 6.94
CA THR A 386 -9.61 17.99 5.79
C THR A 386 -9.80 19.29 5.01
N LEU A 387 -10.10 20.39 5.71
CA LEU A 387 -10.33 21.70 5.08
C LEU A 387 -9.05 22.26 4.46
N SER A 388 -7.90 22.10 5.14
CA SER A 388 -6.64 22.56 4.58
C SER A 388 -6.21 21.73 3.37
N GLY A 389 -6.47 20.43 3.34
CA GLY A 389 -6.27 19.59 2.15
C GLY A 389 -7.12 20.04 0.96
N GLU A 390 -8.40 20.36 1.20
CA GLU A 390 -9.27 20.92 0.18
C GLU A 390 -8.82 22.29 -0.33
N TYR A 391 -8.33 23.15 0.55
CA TYR A 391 -7.76 24.44 0.17
C TYR A 391 -6.59 24.25 -0.81
N TRP A 392 -5.62 23.41 -0.45
CA TRP A 392 -4.45 23.16 -1.29
C TRP A 392 -4.82 22.50 -2.63
N ARG A 393 -5.81 21.63 -2.63
CA ARG A 393 -6.29 20.98 -3.87
C ARG A 393 -7.02 21.96 -4.79
N SER A 394 -7.93 22.77 -4.26
CA SER A 394 -8.97 23.42 -5.07
C SER A 394 -8.84 24.93 -5.17
N ILE A 395 -8.17 25.59 -4.21
CA ILE A 395 -8.14 27.06 -4.10
C ILE A 395 -6.72 27.60 -4.25
N ALA A 396 -5.73 26.96 -3.63
CA ALA A 396 -4.35 27.40 -3.70
C ALA A 396 -3.86 27.51 -5.15
N LYS A 397 -3.19 28.61 -5.47
CA LYS A 397 -2.59 28.81 -6.78
C LYS A 397 -1.50 27.75 -7.00
N LYS A 398 -1.50 27.14 -8.17
CA LYS A 398 -0.48 26.19 -8.61
C LYS A 398 0.27 26.80 -9.77
N GLU A 399 1.59 26.87 -9.63
CA GLU A 399 2.50 27.37 -10.65
C GLU A 399 3.36 26.22 -11.15
N ASP A 400 3.79 26.29 -12.43
CA ASP A 400 4.61 25.27 -13.07
C ASP A 400 4.05 23.85 -12.85
N TYR A 401 2.77 23.67 -13.21
CA TYR A 401 1.98 22.50 -12.90
C TYR A 401 1.33 21.98 -14.18
N PHE A 402 1.73 20.78 -14.63
CA PHE A 402 1.22 20.16 -15.84
C PHE A 402 0.71 18.75 -15.56
N HIS A 403 -0.21 18.28 -16.40
CA HIS A 403 -0.70 16.92 -16.41
C HIS A 403 -0.21 16.16 -17.63
N MET A 404 0.45 15.04 -17.43
CA MET A 404 1.03 14.24 -18.51
C MET A 404 -0.04 13.76 -19.49
N PHE A 405 -1.16 13.27 -18.98
CA PHE A 405 -2.26 12.74 -19.81
C PHE A 405 -3.15 13.83 -20.47
N ASP A 406 -2.81 15.10 -20.34
CA ASP A 406 -3.33 16.14 -21.24
C ASP A 406 -2.69 16.07 -22.63
N TYR A 407 -1.52 15.38 -22.76
CA TYR A 407 -0.72 15.31 -23.97
C TYR A 407 -0.48 13.87 -24.46
N TYR A 408 -0.71 12.88 -23.61
CA TYR A 408 -0.64 11.45 -23.94
C TYR A 408 -2.01 10.80 -23.78
N THR A 409 -2.34 9.92 -24.71
CA THR A 409 -3.56 9.11 -24.59
C THR A 409 -3.38 8.10 -23.45
N TRP A 410 -4.34 8.07 -22.54
CA TRP A 410 -4.37 7.04 -21.52
C TRP A 410 -4.96 5.76 -22.10
N ASN A 411 -4.20 4.71 -22.21
CA ASN A 411 -4.61 3.39 -22.70
C ASN A 411 -4.11 2.31 -21.73
N GLU A 412 -5.02 1.51 -21.20
CA GLU A 412 -4.71 0.51 -20.17
C GLU A 412 -3.75 -0.56 -20.67
N GLU A 413 -3.98 -1.12 -21.85
CA GLU A 413 -3.17 -2.22 -22.41
C GLU A 413 -1.74 -1.75 -22.71
N GLU A 414 -1.59 -0.58 -23.29
CA GLU A 414 -0.30 0.02 -23.57
C GLU A 414 0.50 0.31 -22.28
N ILE A 415 -0.18 0.89 -21.29
CA ILE A 415 0.44 1.20 -20.00
C ILE A 415 0.89 -0.07 -19.30
N ASP A 416 0.03 -1.09 -19.25
CA ASP A 416 0.33 -2.36 -18.61
C ASP A 416 1.53 -3.04 -19.29
N GLY A 417 1.59 -3.05 -20.63
CA GLY A 417 2.72 -3.59 -21.39
C GLY A 417 4.05 -2.91 -21.06
N ILE A 418 4.04 -1.57 -20.96
CA ILE A 418 5.24 -0.81 -20.57
C ILE A 418 5.64 -1.09 -19.11
N LEU A 419 4.68 -1.19 -18.21
CA LEU A 419 4.97 -1.40 -16.80
C LEU A 419 5.48 -2.81 -16.48
N GLU A 420 5.15 -3.81 -17.29
CA GLU A 420 5.72 -5.17 -17.20
C GLU A 420 7.25 -5.17 -17.35
N GLU A 421 7.82 -4.29 -18.19
CA GLU A 421 9.27 -4.16 -18.36
C GLU A 421 10.00 -3.74 -17.08
N TYR A 422 9.28 -3.13 -16.14
CA TYR A 422 9.80 -2.65 -14.86
C TYR A 422 9.49 -3.59 -13.68
N ASN A 423 8.97 -4.80 -13.94
CA ASN A 423 8.50 -5.71 -12.91
C ASN A 423 7.46 -5.07 -11.96
N TRP A 424 6.61 -4.21 -12.52
CA TRP A 424 5.52 -3.61 -11.76
C TRP A 424 4.46 -4.67 -11.43
N GLU A 425 4.04 -4.72 -10.16
CA GLU A 425 3.08 -5.73 -9.69
C GLU A 425 1.66 -5.16 -9.64
N LYS A 426 0.70 -5.92 -10.20
CA LYS A 426 -0.73 -5.70 -9.97
C LYS A 426 -1.17 -6.31 -8.63
N ALA A 427 -2.21 -5.75 -8.03
CA ALA A 427 -2.87 -6.39 -6.90
C ALA A 427 -3.51 -7.71 -7.34
N SER A 428 -3.34 -8.76 -6.53
CA SER A 428 -3.92 -10.08 -6.78
C SER A 428 -5.25 -10.32 -6.05
N ASP A 429 -5.54 -9.48 -5.07
CA ASP A 429 -6.72 -9.55 -4.19
C ASP A 429 -7.86 -8.60 -4.59
N THR A 430 -7.61 -7.73 -5.56
CA THR A 430 -8.59 -6.80 -6.11
C THR A 430 -8.51 -6.78 -7.64
N PRO A 431 -9.61 -6.50 -8.36
CA PRO A 431 -9.59 -6.31 -9.81
C PRO A 431 -8.98 -4.98 -10.23
N THR A 432 -8.56 -4.16 -9.29
CA THR A 432 -7.94 -2.86 -9.54
C THR A 432 -6.43 -2.99 -9.65
N SER A 433 -5.81 -2.04 -10.33
CA SER A 433 -4.38 -2.05 -10.69
C SER A 433 -3.44 -1.60 -9.57
N TRP A 434 -3.87 -1.64 -8.31
CA TRP A 434 -3.00 -1.13 -7.23
C TRP A 434 -3.43 -1.64 -5.85
#